data_e69e3d851620132c01c7d8c18577b2b2
#
_entry.id   e69e3d851620132c01c7d8c18577b2b2
#
_cell.length_a   1.000
_cell.length_b   1.000
_cell.length_c   1.000
_cell.angle_alpha   90.00
_cell.angle_beta   90.00
_cell.angle_gamma   90.00
#
_symmetry.space_group_name_H-M   'P 1'
#
loop_
_entity.id
_entity.type
_entity.pdbx_description
1 polymer ?
#
loop_
_entity_poly.entity_id
_entity_poly.type
_entity_poly.pdbx_seq_one_letter_code
_entity_poly.pdbx_strand_id
1 'polypeptide(L)'
;MPTFRFRAGRVAAALTGIALLCATSATGFAQSNEGFDLEYPSVYQDWRYESTNAYDGKRYDQAFEPMQKAACAGDKESQWMLGQMYLRGQGVDRDDMRGYAWVKVAAEFQSATCRKTASTIEQAIDAAHKEEAAKLSEQLIDEYGIRTTHMSCTLASSRQGHVMDRIACVPRYQGKMVLLKRFVGAPIVAK
;
A
#
# COMPACT_ATOMS: atom_id res chain seq x y z
N MET A 1 -43.92 41.05 -40.43
CA MET A 1 -42.81 40.07 -40.46
C MET A 1 -41.67 40.65 -41.27
N PRO A 2 -40.58 41.12 -40.70
CA PRO A 2 -39.44 41.66 -41.45
C PRO A 2 -38.38 40.57 -41.59
N THR A 3 -37.97 40.35 -42.83
CA THR A 3 -36.88 39.50 -43.27
C THR A 3 -35.55 40.22 -43.12
N PHE A 4 -34.64 39.67 -42.32
CA PHE A 4 -33.26 40.18 -42.24
C PHE A 4 -32.37 39.43 -43.23
N ARG A 5 -31.81 40.19 -44.18
CA ARG A 5 -30.78 39.77 -45.14
C ARG A 5 -29.40 39.96 -44.53
N PHE A 6 -28.63 38.89 -44.41
CA PHE A 6 -27.19 38.97 -44.08
C PHE A 6 -26.36 39.24 -45.33
N ARG A 7 -25.59 40.30 -45.26
CA ARG A 7 -24.68 40.74 -46.33
C ARG A 7 -23.32 40.13 -46.10
N ALA A 8 -22.82 39.39 -47.07
CA ALA A 8 -21.49 38.79 -47.07
C ALA A 8 -20.42 39.88 -47.30
N GLY A 9 -19.56 40.09 -46.32
CA GLY A 9 -18.39 40.93 -46.45
C GLY A 9 -17.15 40.04 -46.71
N ARG A 10 -16.53 40.18 -47.86
CA ARG A 10 -15.23 39.62 -48.17
C ARG A 10 -14.15 40.42 -47.43
N VAL A 11 -13.32 39.75 -46.63
CA VAL A 11 -12.14 40.32 -46.03
C VAL A 11 -10.92 39.55 -46.56
N ALA A 12 -10.00 40.34 -47.09
CA ALA A 12 -8.78 39.91 -47.77
C ALA A 12 -7.80 39.22 -46.80
N ALA A 13 -7.14 38.18 -47.33
CA ALA A 13 -6.03 37.52 -46.68
C ALA A 13 -4.77 38.39 -46.62
N ALA A 14 -4.30 38.68 -45.41
CA ALA A 14 -2.93 39.18 -45.19
C ALA A 14 -2.10 38.02 -44.63
N LEU A 15 -1.18 37.54 -45.45
CA LEU A 15 -0.12 36.58 -45.04
C LEU A 15 0.95 37.33 -44.26
N THR A 16 0.90 37.22 -42.93
CA THR A 16 2.05 37.54 -42.08
C THR A 16 2.63 36.24 -41.53
N GLY A 17 3.86 35.98 -41.95
CA GLY A 17 4.64 34.83 -41.49
C GLY A 17 4.89 34.93 -39.98
N ILE A 18 4.35 33.95 -39.22
CA ILE A 18 4.70 33.73 -37.83
C ILE A 18 5.76 32.64 -37.83
N ALA A 19 6.98 33.04 -37.47
CA ALA A 19 8.05 32.10 -37.15
C ALA A 19 7.62 31.19 -36.02
N LEU A 20 7.48 29.89 -36.31
CA LEU A 20 7.20 28.85 -35.36
C LEU A 20 8.43 28.62 -34.48
N LEU A 21 8.53 29.34 -33.38
CA LEU A 21 9.44 29.01 -32.29
C LEU A 21 9.01 27.66 -31.72
N CYS A 22 9.71 26.60 -32.13
CA CYS A 22 9.72 25.33 -31.49
C CYS A 22 10.26 25.50 -30.06
N ALA A 23 9.42 25.91 -29.13
CA ALA A 23 9.68 25.68 -27.72
C ALA A 23 9.59 24.16 -27.49
N THR A 24 10.72 23.49 -27.56
CA THR A 24 10.87 22.14 -27.01
C THR A 24 10.68 22.24 -25.51
N SER A 25 9.43 22.15 -25.08
CA SER A 25 9.11 21.86 -23.68
C SER A 25 9.75 20.50 -23.39
N ALA A 26 10.90 20.51 -22.76
CA ALA A 26 11.42 19.36 -22.08
C ALA A 26 10.41 19.06 -20.95
N THR A 27 9.33 18.37 -21.28
CA THR A 27 8.54 17.65 -20.29
C THR A 27 9.46 16.58 -19.77
N GLY A 28 10.21 16.93 -18.71
CA GLY A 28 10.83 15.94 -17.87
C GLY A 28 9.75 14.94 -17.53
N PHE A 29 9.91 13.71 -17.98
CA PHE A 29 9.16 12.58 -17.49
C PHE A 29 9.49 12.45 -16.01
N ALA A 30 8.80 13.21 -15.17
CA ALA A 30 8.57 12.78 -13.81
C ALA A 30 7.80 11.47 -13.95
N GLN A 31 8.51 10.33 -13.92
CA GLN A 31 7.89 9.06 -13.65
C GLN A 31 7.17 9.27 -12.31
N SER A 32 5.87 9.47 -12.39
CA SER A 32 5.00 9.45 -11.23
C SER A 32 5.14 8.05 -10.65
N ASN A 33 5.86 7.93 -9.54
CA ASN A 33 5.86 6.73 -8.73
C ASN A 33 4.47 6.64 -8.07
N GLU A 34 3.43 6.37 -8.89
CA GLU A 34 2.06 6.34 -8.42
C GLU A 34 1.95 5.39 -7.22
N GLY A 35 1.62 5.97 -6.07
CA GLY A 35 1.47 5.24 -4.82
C GLY A 35 2.76 4.92 -4.06
N PHE A 36 3.91 5.53 -4.42
CA PHE A 36 5.16 5.40 -3.68
C PHE A 36 5.69 6.75 -3.25
N ASP A 37 6.25 6.80 -2.06
CA ASP A 37 7.01 7.93 -1.53
C ASP A 37 8.51 7.58 -1.49
N LEU A 38 9.34 8.57 -1.80
CA LEU A 38 10.78 8.51 -1.61
C LEU A 38 11.09 9.01 -0.20
N GLU A 39 11.56 8.12 0.66
CA GLU A 39 11.80 8.40 2.06
C GLU A 39 13.22 8.02 2.49
N TYR A 40 13.66 8.57 3.62
CA TYR A 40 14.88 8.07 4.25
C TYR A 40 14.65 6.68 4.85
N PRO A 41 15.67 5.80 4.83
CA PRO A 41 15.55 4.46 5.41
C PRO A 41 15.12 4.46 6.87
N SER A 42 15.46 5.50 7.64
CA SER A 42 15.04 5.67 9.04
C SER A 42 13.53 5.73 9.19
N VAL A 43 12.80 6.39 8.28
CA VAL A 43 11.34 6.52 8.34
C VAL A 43 10.66 5.16 8.39
N TYR A 44 11.08 4.22 7.55
CA TYR A 44 10.56 2.85 7.59
C TYR A 44 10.93 2.12 8.88
N GLN A 45 12.17 2.32 9.38
CA GLN A 45 12.60 1.72 10.65
C GLN A 45 11.81 2.29 11.84
N ASP A 46 11.52 3.60 11.82
CA ASP A 46 10.74 4.27 12.85
C ASP A 46 9.32 3.68 12.89
N TRP A 47 8.63 3.51 11.75
CA TRP A 47 7.31 2.89 11.72
C TRP A 47 7.31 1.48 12.31
N ARG A 48 8.30 0.66 11.95
CA ARG A 48 8.43 -0.68 12.51
C ARG A 48 8.67 -0.67 14.00
N TYR A 49 9.60 0.16 14.46
CA TYR A 49 9.92 0.27 15.87
C TYR A 49 8.75 0.78 16.72
N GLU A 50 8.12 1.87 16.28
CA GLU A 50 6.97 2.47 16.97
C GLU A 50 5.81 1.49 17.06
N SER A 51 5.44 0.87 15.93
CA SER A 51 4.33 -0.08 15.89
C SER A 51 4.57 -1.29 16.78
N THR A 52 5.75 -1.91 16.70
CA THR A 52 6.06 -3.11 17.49
C THR A 52 6.14 -2.78 18.99
N ASN A 53 6.82 -1.68 19.37
CA ASN A 53 6.93 -1.27 20.76
C ASN A 53 5.55 -0.91 21.37
N ALA A 54 4.71 -0.22 20.63
CA ALA A 54 3.35 0.08 21.07
C ALA A 54 2.49 -1.19 21.18
N TYR A 55 2.58 -2.09 20.19
CA TYR A 55 1.83 -3.36 20.19
C TYR A 55 2.22 -4.25 21.37
N ASP A 56 3.51 -4.46 21.62
CA ASP A 56 4.04 -5.24 22.74
C ASP A 56 3.63 -4.64 24.09
N GLY A 57 3.59 -3.31 24.16
CA GLY A 57 3.07 -2.56 25.30
C GLY A 57 1.55 -2.53 25.41
N LYS A 58 0.81 -3.23 24.54
CA LYS A 58 -0.66 -3.25 24.46
C LYS A 58 -1.30 -1.87 24.23
N ARG A 59 -0.55 -0.92 23.71
CA ARG A 59 -1.02 0.40 23.30
C ARG A 59 -1.48 0.34 21.85
N TYR A 60 -2.54 -0.41 21.60
CA TYR A 60 -2.98 -0.77 20.25
C TYR A 60 -3.39 0.44 19.40
N ASP A 61 -4.01 1.45 20.01
CA ASP A 61 -4.41 2.67 19.30
C ASP A 61 -3.19 3.41 18.75
N GLN A 62 -2.07 3.41 19.50
CA GLN A 62 -0.80 4.01 19.06
C GLN A 62 -0.06 3.12 18.07
N ALA A 63 -0.26 1.81 18.13
CA ALA A 63 0.39 0.85 17.24
C ALA A 63 -0.21 0.84 15.84
N PHE A 64 -1.51 1.13 15.70
CA PHE A 64 -2.27 0.86 14.47
C PHE A 64 -1.75 1.64 13.27
N GLU A 65 -1.62 2.96 13.37
CA GLU A 65 -1.22 3.80 12.24
C GLU A 65 0.21 3.48 11.74
N PRO A 66 1.26 3.44 12.59
CA PRO A 66 2.59 3.06 12.13
C PRO A 66 2.65 1.60 11.65
N MET A 67 1.86 0.67 12.24
CA MET A 67 1.73 -0.71 11.76
C MET A 67 1.16 -0.75 10.33
N GLN A 68 0.12 0.03 10.05
CA GLN A 68 -0.48 0.13 8.74
C GLN A 68 0.52 0.69 7.71
N LYS A 69 1.26 1.74 8.06
CA LYS A 69 2.30 2.30 7.18
C LYS A 69 3.38 1.27 6.83
N ALA A 70 3.89 0.55 7.81
CA ALA A 70 4.88 -0.50 7.59
C ALA A 70 4.32 -1.68 6.76
N ALA A 71 3.08 -2.10 7.04
CA ALA A 71 2.40 -3.15 6.29
C ALA A 71 2.19 -2.77 4.81
N CYS A 72 1.76 -1.53 4.55
CA CYS A 72 1.57 -1.01 3.18
C CYS A 72 2.90 -0.87 2.44
N ALA A 73 3.99 -0.54 3.12
CA ALA A 73 5.32 -0.56 2.55
C ALA A 73 5.79 -1.98 2.14
N GLY A 74 5.09 -3.02 2.58
CA GLY A 74 5.36 -4.42 2.23
C GLY A 74 6.05 -5.25 3.32
N ASP A 75 6.17 -4.71 4.53
CA ASP A 75 6.73 -5.45 5.67
C ASP A 75 5.84 -6.62 6.07
N LYS A 76 6.32 -7.83 5.88
CA LYS A 76 5.53 -9.05 6.09
C LYS A 76 5.16 -9.32 7.55
N GLU A 77 6.02 -8.93 8.48
CA GLU A 77 5.71 -9.02 9.92
C GLU A 77 4.60 -8.04 10.28
N SER A 78 4.72 -6.79 9.82
CA SER A 78 3.67 -5.76 10.03
C SER A 78 2.35 -6.12 9.35
N GLN A 79 2.38 -6.72 8.15
CA GLN A 79 1.17 -7.20 7.46
C GLN A 79 0.46 -8.29 8.28
N TRP A 80 1.22 -9.23 8.84
CA TRP A 80 0.64 -10.26 9.70
C TRP A 80 0.07 -9.67 11.00
N MET A 81 0.81 -8.77 11.65
CA MET A 81 0.37 -8.11 12.88
C MET A 81 -0.88 -7.24 12.64
N LEU A 82 -0.90 -6.48 11.54
CA LEU A 82 -2.08 -5.70 11.14
C LEU A 82 -3.31 -6.59 10.93
N GLY A 83 -3.13 -7.75 10.30
CA GLY A 83 -4.18 -8.75 10.19
C GLY A 83 -4.70 -9.20 11.56
N GLN A 84 -3.81 -9.45 12.53
CA GLN A 84 -4.19 -9.80 13.90
C GLN A 84 -4.93 -8.67 14.62
N MET A 85 -4.55 -7.41 14.36
CA MET A 85 -5.24 -6.24 14.93
C MET A 85 -6.69 -6.18 14.46
N TYR A 86 -6.94 -6.38 13.16
CA TYR A 86 -8.30 -6.44 12.62
C TYR A 86 -9.11 -7.61 13.18
N LEU A 87 -8.53 -8.82 13.24
CA LEU A 87 -9.21 -10.01 13.76
C LEU A 87 -9.63 -9.88 15.22
N ARG A 88 -8.88 -9.10 16.02
CA ARG A 88 -9.11 -8.95 17.47
C ARG A 88 -9.74 -7.62 17.85
N GLY A 89 -9.92 -6.69 16.92
CA GLY A 89 -10.40 -5.34 17.22
C GLY A 89 -9.41 -4.56 18.09
N GLN A 90 -8.10 -4.69 17.82
CA GLN A 90 -7.03 -4.06 18.59
C GLN A 90 -6.62 -2.74 17.94
N GLY A 91 -6.98 -1.60 18.53
CA GLY A 91 -6.72 -0.26 17.99
C GLY A 91 -7.52 0.09 16.73
N VAL A 92 -8.44 -0.78 16.33
CA VAL A 92 -9.31 -0.63 15.17
C VAL A 92 -10.57 -1.46 15.39
N ASP A 93 -11.66 -1.17 14.69
CA ASP A 93 -12.84 -2.01 14.72
C ASP A 93 -12.54 -3.40 14.16
N ARG A 94 -13.11 -4.44 14.80
CA ARG A 94 -12.94 -5.80 14.33
C ARG A 94 -13.51 -5.98 12.94
N ASP A 95 -12.67 -6.54 12.06
CA ASP A 95 -13.03 -6.84 10.67
C ASP A 95 -12.32 -8.16 10.27
N ASP A 96 -13.05 -9.24 10.35
CA ASP A 96 -12.50 -10.59 10.11
C ASP A 96 -12.07 -10.78 8.65
N MET A 97 -12.76 -10.14 7.70
CA MET A 97 -12.44 -10.22 6.28
C MET A 97 -11.14 -9.49 5.96
N ARG A 98 -11.02 -8.26 6.45
CA ARG A 98 -9.81 -7.46 6.28
C ARG A 98 -8.63 -8.07 7.03
N GLY A 99 -8.88 -8.60 8.22
CA GLY A 99 -7.88 -9.33 9.00
C GLY A 99 -7.34 -10.55 8.25
N TYR A 100 -8.23 -11.36 7.68
CA TYR A 100 -7.85 -12.49 6.84
C TYR A 100 -7.05 -12.05 5.60
N ALA A 101 -7.52 -11.03 4.89
CA ALA A 101 -6.85 -10.55 3.69
C ALA A 101 -5.40 -10.08 3.97
N TRP A 102 -5.16 -9.34 5.05
CA TRP A 102 -3.81 -8.95 5.45
C TRP A 102 -2.93 -10.14 5.84
N VAL A 103 -3.48 -11.15 6.52
CA VAL A 103 -2.75 -12.39 6.82
C VAL A 103 -2.39 -13.15 5.53
N LYS A 104 -3.26 -13.13 4.52
CA LYS A 104 -2.96 -13.73 3.19
C LYS A 104 -1.83 -12.99 2.48
N VAL A 105 -1.79 -11.65 2.53
CA VAL A 105 -0.67 -10.86 1.99
C VAL A 105 0.64 -11.23 2.69
N ALA A 106 0.63 -11.35 4.01
CA ALA A 106 1.81 -11.78 4.76
C ALA A 106 2.27 -13.20 4.38
N ALA A 107 1.32 -14.08 4.09
CA ALA A 107 1.58 -15.49 3.76
C ALA A 107 2.29 -15.70 2.41
N GLU A 108 2.35 -14.68 1.53
CA GLU A 108 3.16 -14.74 0.30
C GLU A 108 4.64 -15.06 0.58
N PHE A 109 5.16 -14.60 1.70
CA PHE A 109 6.53 -14.88 2.12
C PHE A 109 6.77 -16.35 2.52
N GLN A 110 5.72 -17.18 2.53
CA GLN A 110 5.76 -18.61 2.83
C GLN A 110 6.26 -18.98 4.24
N SER A 111 6.21 -18.04 5.21
CA SER A 111 6.37 -18.40 6.63
C SER A 111 5.35 -19.46 7.03
N ALA A 112 5.82 -20.52 7.72
CA ALA A 112 4.95 -21.60 8.16
C ALA A 112 3.82 -21.09 9.06
N THR A 113 4.12 -20.12 9.92
CA THR A 113 3.15 -19.47 10.81
C THR A 113 2.10 -18.70 10.04
N CYS A 114 2.50 -17.84 9.09
CA CYS A 114 1.56 -17.05 8.29
C CYS A 114 0.63 -17.96 7.48
N ARG A 115 1.17 -19.00 6.83
CA ARG A 115 0.36 -19.94 6.04
C ARG A 115 -0.63 -20.73 6.91
N LYS A 116 -0.17 -21.22 8.07
CA LYS A 116 -1.03 -21.95 9.01
C LYS A 116 -2.16 -21.05 9.51
N THR A 117 -1.84 -19.81 9.88
CA THR A 117 -2.85 -18.85 10.34
C THR A 117 -3.86 -18.54 9.23
N ALA A 118 -3.39 -18.25 8.01
CA ALA A 118 -4.28 -18.02 6.86
C ALA A 118 -5.22 -19.21 6.61
N SER A 119 -4.69 -20.44 6.58
CA SER A 119 -5.48 -21.65 6.37
C SER A 119 -6.51 -21.88 7.49
N THR A 120 -6.14 -21.61 8.74
CA THR A 120 -7.06 -21.76 9.87
C THR A 120 -8.24 -20.78 9.77
N ILE A 121 -7.96 -19.52 9.42
CA ILE A 121 -9.01 -18.51 9.24
C ILE A 121 -9.90 -18.85 8.05
N GLU A 122 -9.30 -19.25 6.92
CA GLU A 122 -10.02 -19.62 5.70
C GLU A 122 -11.01 -20.76 5.92
N GLN A 123 -10.67 -21.74 6.78
CA GLN A 123 -11.57 -22.82 7.18
C GLN A 123 -12.73 -22.33 8.06
N ALA A 124 -12.52 -21.26 8.82
CA ALA A 124 -13.53 -20.67 9.69
C ALA A 124 -14.48 -19.68 8.99
N ILE A 125 -14.10 -19.19 7.78
CA ILE A 125 -14.96 -18.33 6.98
C ILE A 125 -16.12 -19.15 6.44
N ASP A 126 -17.36 -18.68 6.66
CA ASP A 126 -18.51 -19.34 6.11
C ASP A 126 -18.57 -19.29 4.57
N ALA A 127 -19.31 -20.23 3.97
CA ALA A 127 -19.34 -20.39 2.52
C ALA A 127 -19.85 -19.14 1.79
N ALA A 128 -20.72 -18.35 2.42
CA ALA A 128 -21.30 -17.16 1.79
C ALA A 128 -20.28 -16.01 1.62
N HIS A 129 -19.27 -15.95 2.50
CA HIS A 129 -18.26 -14.87 2.51
C HIS A 129 -16.92 -15.28 1.88
N LYS A 130 -16.75 -16.54 1.50
CA LYS A 130 -15.46 -17.02 0.93
C LYS A 130 -15.03 -16.29 -0.33
N GLU A 131 -15.96 -16.00 -1.24
CA GLU A 131 -15.67 -15.31 -2.50
C GLU A 131 -15.23 -13.85 -2.24
N GLU A 132 -15.93 -13.16 -1.34
CA GLU A 132 -15.58 -11.80 -0.95
C GLU A 132 -14.21 -11.75 -0.27
N ALA A 133 -13.93 -12.68 0.64
CA ALA A 133 -12.64 -12.80 1.31
C ALA A 133 -11.50 -13.06 0.33
N ALA A 134 -11.71 -13.92 -0.66
CA ALA A 134 -10.74 -14.20 -1.70
C ALA A 134 -10.46 -12.96 -2.54
N LYS A 135 -11.51 -12.28 -3.01
CA LYS A 135 -11.40 -11.05 -3.82
C LYS A 135 -10.65 -9.95 -3.08
N LEU A 136 -11.00 -9.70 -1.81
CA LEU A 136 -10.29 -8.71 -0.99
C LEU A 136 -8.81 -9.08 -0.81
N SER A 137 -8.52 -10.38 -0.61
CA SER A 137 -7.15 -10.87 -0.48
C SER A 137 -6.33 -10.65 -1.75
N GLU A 138 -6.90 -10.94 -2.92
CA GLU A 138 -6.27 -10.71 -4.21
C GLU A 138 -6.00 -9.21 -4.43
N GLN A 139 -6.95 -8.35 -4.15
CA GLN A 139 -6.78 -6.90 -4.24
C GLN A 139 -5.62 -6.39 -3.36
N LEU A 140 -5.56 -6.84 -2.10
CA LEU A 140 -4.46 -6.43 -1.21
C LEU A 140 -3.12 -7.04 -1.62
N ILE A 141 -3.07 -8.26 -2.16
CA ILE A 141 -1.86 -8.88 -2.70
C ILE A 141 -1.35 -8.09 -3.91
N ASP A 142 -2.23 -7.72 -4.83
CA ASP A 142 -1.86 -6.94 -6.01
C ASP A 142 -1.35 -5.56 -5.62
N GLU A 143 -1.87 -4.97 -4.56
CA GLU A 143 -1.51 -3.62 -4.14
C GLU A 143 -0.31 -3.58 -3.19
N TYR A 144 -0.22 -4.50 -2.22
CA TYR A 144 0.78 -4.50 -1.14
C TYR A 144 1.62 -5.77 -1.07
N GLY A 145 1.53 -6.62 -2.07
CA GLY A 145 2.32 -7.85 -2.16
C GLY A 145 3.80 -7.58 -2.49
N ILE A 146 4.61 -8.63 -2.42
CA ILE A 146 6.07 -8.58 -2.65
C ILE A 146 6.40 -8.00 -4.03
N ARG A 147 5.61 -8.33 -5.05
CA ARG A 147 5.87 -7.87 -6.43
C ARG A 147 5.70 -6.37 -6.56
N THR A 148 4.69 -5.82 -5.91
CA THR A 148 4.34 -4.40 -6.01
C THR A 148 5.20 -3.55 -5.11
N THR A 149 5.41 -3.97 -3.86
CA THR A 149 6.19 -3.19 -2.88
C THR A 149 7.70 -3.29 -3.08
N HIS A 150 8.16 -4.26 -3.88
CA HIS A 150 9.58 -4.51 -4.13
C HIS A 150 10.42 -4.73 -2.85
N MET A 151 9.77 -5.19 -1.77
CA MET A 151 10.49 -5.55 -0.56
C MET A 151 11.31 -6.81 -0.76
N SER A 152 12.50 -6.83 -0.18
CA SER A 152 13.32 -8.03 -0.04
C SER A 152 13.19 -8.56 1.38
N CYS A 153 12.56 -9.71 1.56
CA CYS A 153 12.33 -10.30 2.88
C CYS A 153 13.13 -11.59 3.07
N THR A 154 13.66 -11.81 4.26
CA THR A 154 14.38 -13.02 4.65
C THR A 154 13.89 -13.52 6.01
N LEU A 155 14.01 -14.82 6.25
CA LEU A 155 13.81 -15.37 7.59
C LEU A 155 15.06 -15.06 8.43
N ALA A 156 14.87 -14.26 9.49
CA ALA A 156 15.91 -14.05 10.47
C ALA A 156 15.88 -15.20 11.48
N SER A 157 17.01 -15.86 11.70
CA SER A 157 17.11 -16.92 12.70
C SER A 157 16.90 -16.30 14.10
N SER A 158 15.79 -16.62 14.73
CA SER A 158 15.52 -16.24 16.11
C SER A 158 16.28 -17.19 17.05
N ARG A 159 17.21 -16.65 17.83
CA ARG A 159 17.86 -17.39 18.94
C ARG A 159 17.01 -17.44 20.20
N GLN A 160 15.86 -16.80 20.25
CA GLN A 160 14.97 -16.73 21.42
C GLN A 160 13.53 -16.96 21.01
N GLY A 161 12.99 -18.06 21.44
CA GLY A 161 11.64 -18.59 21.58
C GLY A 161 10.41 -17.74 21.25
N HIS A 162 10.45 -16.90 20.24
CA HIS A 162 9.25 -16.25 19.75
C HIS A 162 8.46 -17.18 18.84
N VAL A 163 7.13 -17.14 18.99
CA VAL A 163 6.14 -17.99 18.29
C VAL A 163 6.15 -17.78 16.76
N MET A 164 6.81 -16.74 16.27
CA MET A 164 6.99 -16.46 14.84
C MET A 164 8.44 -16.51 14.41
N ASP A 165 8.69 -17.14 13.27
CA ASP A 165 9.91 -16.89 12.52
C ASP A 165 9.97 -15.38 12.21
N ARG A 166 10.95 -14.68 12.74
CA ARG A 166 11.10 -13.25 12.45
C ARG A 166 11.35 -13.07 10.96
N ILE A 167 10.49 -12.31 10.32
CA ILE A 167 10.65 -11.93 8.93
C ILE A 167 11.32 -10.56 8.91
N ALA A 168 12.54 -10.51 8.36
CA ALA A 168 13.25 -9.25 8.16
C ALA A 168 13.05 -8.79 6.71
N CYS A 169 12.40 -7.66 6.53
CA CYS A 169 12.18 -7.05 5.22
C CYS A 169 13.03 -5.78 5.07
N VAL A 170 13.56 -5.59 3.87
CA VAL A 170 14.36 -4.41 3.50
C VAL A 170 13.73 -3.79 2.26
N PRO A 171 13.40 -2.48 2.29
CA PRO A 171 12.84 -1.79 1.15
C PRO A 171 13.88 -1.63 0.04
N ARG A 172 13.38 -1.44 -1.19
CA ARG A 172 14.25 -1.19 -2.35
C ARG A 172 14.90 0.19 -2.23
N TYR A 173 16.21 0.20 -2.29
CA TYR A 173 16.97 1.44 -2.32
C TYR A 173 16.96 2.10 -3.71
N GLN A 174 16.86 3.42 -3.72
CA GLN A 174 17.07 4.28 -4.87
C GLN A 174 18.09 5.36 -4.49
N GLY A 175 19.35 5.09 -4.73
CA GLY A 175 20.45 5.91 -4.20
C GLY A 175 20.54 5.81 -2.68
N LYS A 176 20.37 6.95 -1.99
CA LYS A 176 20.35 7.03 -0.51
C LYS A 176 18.95 6.95 0.10
N MET A 177 17.92 6.95 -0.75
CA MET A 177 16.52 6.90 -0.35
C MET A 177 15.95 5.49 -0.54
N VAL A 178 14.79 5.25 0.01
CA VAL A 178 14.00 4.04 -0.20
C VAL A 178 12.65 4.39 -0.79
N LEU A 179 12.11 3.48 -1.61
CA LEU A 179 10.75 3.58 -2.12
C LEU A 179 9.82 2.84 -1.16
N LEU A 180 8.87 3.56 -0.58
CA LEU A 180 7.87 3.01 0.31
C LEU A 180 6.49 3.14 -0.32
N LYS A 181 5.77 2.03 -0.42
CA LYS A 181 4.39 2.03 -0.92
C LYS A 181 3.49 2.73 0.09
N ARG A 182 2.69 3.67 -0.39
CA ARG A 182 1.72 4.41 0.39
C ARG A 182 0.42 3.61 0.55
N PHE A 183 -0.27 3.82 1.66
CA PHE A 183 -1.63 3.34 1.78
C PHE A 183 -2.56 4.14 0.85
N VAL A 184 -3.24 3.44 -0.05
CA VAL A 184 -4.22 4.01 -0.98
C VAL A 184 -5.61 3.58 -0.49
N GLY A 185 -6.24 4.41 0.31
CA GLY A 185 -7.57 4.12 0.85
C GLY A 185 -8.06 5.25 1.74
N ALA A 186 -9.34 5.22 2.11
CA ALA A 186 -9.84 6.12 3.14
C ALA A 186 -9.04 5.89 4.43
N PRO A 187 -8.58 6.94 5.13
CA PRO A 187 -7.90 6.76 6.39
C PRO A 187 -8.83 6.00 7.35
N ILE A 188 -8.38 4.82 7.75
CA ILE A 188 -9.08 4.06 8.80
C ILE A 188 -8.70 4.77 10.09
N VAL A 189 -9.65 5.46 10.66
CA VAL A 189 -9.45 6.18 11.91
C VAL A 189 -9.24 5.14 13.01
N ALA A 190 -8.10 5.23 13.70
CA ALA A 190 -7.92 4.52 14.96
C ALA A 190 -9.02 4.96 15.95
N LYS A 191 -9.49 4.03 16.78
CA LYS A 191 -10.45 4.33 17.84
C LYS A 191 -9.85 5.20 18.90
#